data_01032530f15fbf2bc5cf68212f2fa10e
#
_entry.id   01032530f15fbf2bc5cf68212f2fa10e
#
_cell.length_a   1.000
_cell.length_b   1.000
_cell.length_c   1.000
_cell.angle_alpha   90.00
_cell.angle_beta   90.00
_cell.angle_gamma   90.00
#
_symmetry.space_group_name_H-M   'P 1'
#
loop_
_entity.id
_entity.type
_entity.pdbx_description
1 polymer ?
#
loop_
_entity_poly.entity_id
_entity_poly.type
_entity_poly.pdbx_seq_one_letter_code
_entity_poly.pdbx_strand_id
1 'polypeptide(L)'
;MRHCCPETRVLGRAVNAGHAEGEALVSREPIGFLGGVDPDSGLVIEPGHPLEGQSVAGRVLVFPTGKGSTVGSYTLYRLARNGVAPVAIVNAEADPVVAVGAVIADIPVVDHVDVLQIRTGDRVEIRDGELLIRTEAPAHSP
;
A
#
# COMPACT_ATOMS: atom_id res chain seq x y z
N MET A 1 15.34 -10.57 27.07
CA MET A 1 15.13 -10.51 26.35
C MET A 1 14.50 -9.91 25.61
N ARG A 2 14.48 -9.98 25.23
CA ARG A 2 14.13 -9.54 24.46
C ARG A 2 13.19 -9.68 23.79
N HIS A 3 12.61 -9.22 23.77
CA HIS A 3 11.75 -9.51 23.04
C HIS A 3 11.61 -9.10 21.93
N CYS A 4 11.49 -9.50 21.12
CA CYS A 4 11.50 -9.05 19.82
C CYS A 4 10.12 -8.94 19.25
N CYS A 5 9.85 -7.97 18.36
CA CYS A 5 8.60 -7.89 17.66
C CYS A 5 8.45 -9.12 16.77
N PRO A 6 7.27 -9.75 16.72
CA PRO A 6 7.05 -10.85 15.79
C PRO A 6 7.30 -10.38 14.36
N GLU A 7 7.95 -11.24 13.61
CA GLU A 7 8.25 -10.95 12.21
C GLU A 7 7.70 -12.09 11.36
N THR A 8 6.92 -11.76 10.36
CA THR A 8 6.31 -12.72 9.47
C THR A 8 6.84 -12.48 8.06
N ARG A 9 7.29 -13.55 7.42
CA ARG A 9 7.72 -13.50 6.03
C ARG A 9 6.59 -14.04 5.15
N VAL A 10 6.22 -13.28 4.14
CA VAL A 10 5.16 -13.66 3.22
C VAL A 10 5.73 -13.60 1.80
N LEU A 11 5.45 -14.63 1.01
CA LEU A 11 5.84 -14.64 -0.39
C LEU A 11 4.61 -14.35 -1.25
N GLY A 12 4.70 -13.31 -2.05
CA GLY A 12 3.68 -12.96 -3.02
C GLY A 12 4.26 -13.00 -4.41
N ARG A 13 3.65 -12.24 -5.31
CA ARG A 13 4.12 -12.11 -6.69
C ARG A 13 4.53 -10.66 -6.93
N ALA A 14 5.75 -10.46 -7.45
CA ALA A 14 6.20 -9.12 -7.80
C ALA A 14 5.51 -8.68 -9.09
N VAL A 15 4.53 -7.80 -8.97
CA VAL A 15 3.86 -7.19 -10.11
C VAL A 15 4.76 -6.10 -10.68
N ASN A 16 5.38 -5.33 -9.82
CA ASN A 16 6.43 -4.39 -10.17
C ASN A 16 7.52 -4.54 -9.13
N ALA A 17 8.67 -5.06 -9.54
CA ALA A 17 9.75 -5.37 -8.61
C ALA A 17 10.35 -4.10 -8.01
N GLY A 18 10.91 -4.24 -6.82
CA GLY A 18 11.58 -3.13 -6.15
C GLY A 18 11.65 -3.36 -4.65
N HIS A 19 12.33 -2.46 -3.98
CA HIS A 19 12.53 -2.51 -2.53
C HIS A 19 11.96 -1.27 -1.90
N ALA A 20 11.24 -1.46 -0.80
CA ALA A 20 10.68 -0.34 -0.04
C ALA A 20 10.38 -0.79 1.37
N GLU A 21 10.23 0.17 2.26
CA GLU A 21 9.85 -0.11 3.64
C GLU A 21 9.03 1.05 4.16
N GLY A 22 7.98 0.76 4.91
CA GLY A 22 7.16 1.80 5.49
C GLY A 22 6.12 1.23 6.43
N GLU A 23 5.37 2.15 7.02
CA GLU A 23 4.25 1.79 7.87
C GLU A 23 3.04 1.44 7.02
N ALA A 24 2.38 0.33 7.34
CA ALA A 24 1.23 -0.12 6.59
C ALA A 24 0.00 0.76 6.84
N LEU A 25 -0.72 1.04 5.77
CA LEU A 25 -2.05 1.62 5.82
C LEU A 25 -2.96 0.64 5.11
N VAL A 26 -3.86 0.00 5.84
CA VAL A 26 -4.62 -1.15 5.34
C VAL A 26 -6.08 -0.79 5.17
N SER A 27 -6.62 -1.13 4.00
CA SER A 27 -8.05 -1.05 3.72
C SER A 27 -8.57 -2.44 3.41
N ARG A 28 -9.76 -2.73 3.91
CA ARG A 28 -10.46 -3.96 3.56
C ARG A 28 -11.29 -3.79 2.29
N GLU A 29 -11.42 -2.57 1.80
CA GLU A 29 -12.18 -2.27 0.60
C GLU A 29 -11.26 -1.86 -0.53
N PRO A 30 -11.67 -2.10 -1.78
CA PRO A 30 -10.89 -1.66 -2.93
C PRO A 30 -10.66 -0.16 -2.94
N ILE A 31 -9.62 0.28 -3.63
CA ILE A 31 -9.29 1.70 -3.78
C ILE A 31 -9.35 2.05 -5.26
N GLY A 32 -10.12 3.10 -5.57
CA GLY A 32 -10.11 3.72 -6.88
C GLY A 32 -9.33 5.02 -6.82
N PHE A 33 -8.22 5.09 -7.56
CA PHE A 33 -7.34 6.25 -7.44
C PHE A 33 -7.94 7.49 -8.07
N LEU A 34 -8.61 7.35 -9.24
CA LEU A 34 -9.26 8.50 -9.84
C LEU A 34 -10.49 8.88 -9.01
N GLY A 35 -10.45 10.07 -8.43
CA GLY A 35 -11.55 10.57 -7.60
C GLY A 35 -11.54 10.02 -6.18
N GLY A 36 -10.72 9.01 -5.89
CA GLY A 36 -10.65 8.44 -4.55
C GLY A 36 -9.45 8.91 -3.75
N VAL A 37 -8.39 9.34 -4.43
CA VAL A 37 -7.19 9.85 -3.76
C VAL A 37 -6.82 11.18 -4.41
N ASP A 38 -6.61 12.20 -3.58
CA ASP A 38 -6.22 13.52 -4.07
C ASP A 38 -4.75 13.48 -4.51
N PRO A 39 -4.46 13.69 -5.78
CA PRO A 39 -3.08 13.59 -6.28
C PRO A 39 -2.14 14.68 -5.77
N ASP A 40 -2.67 15.76 -5.21
CA ASP A 40 -1.84 16.84 -4.69
C ASP A 40 -1.42 16.62 -3.25
N SER A 41 -2.28 15.99 -2.45
CA SER A 41 -2.02 15.79 -1.02
C SER A 41 -1.79 14.34 -0.62
N GLY A 42 -2.22 13.39 -1.44
CA GLY A 42 -2.19 11.97 -1.08
C GLY A 42 -3.30 11.54 -0.13
N LEU A 43 -4.25 12.43 0.15
CA LEU A 43 -5.36 12.08 1.05
C LEU A 43 -6.40 11.24 0.33
N VAL A 44 -6.92 10.25 1.05
CA VAL A 44 -8.09 9.50 0.57
C VAL A 44 -9.30 10.39 0.75
N ILE A 45 -9.99 10.67 -0.36
CA ILE A 45 -11.11 11.61 -0.38
C ILE A 45 -12.42 10.97 -0.78
N GLU A 46 -12.43 9.66 -1.05
CA GLU A 46 -13.66 8.97 -1.40
C GLU A 46 -14.60 8.96 -0.19
N PRO A 47 -15.82 9.53 -0.32
CA PRO A 47 -16.74 9.58 0.83
C PRO A 47 -17.12 8.18 1.30
N GLY A 48 -17.05 7.95 2.61
CA GLY A 48 -17.43 6.66 3.20
C GLY A 48 -16.38 5.57 3.08
N HIS A 49 -15.23 5.85 2.47
CA HIS A 49 -14.16 4.86 2.38
C HIS A 49 -13.51 4.68 3.77
N PRO A 50 -13.10 3.44 4.14
CA PRO A 50 -12.47 3.22 5.45
C PRO A 50 -11.25 4.09 5.71
N LEU A 51 -10.53 4.50 4.67
CA LEU A 51 -9.32 5.33 4.81
C LEU A 51 -9.58 6.81 4.58
N GLU A 52 -10.85 7.23 4.47
CA GLU A 52 -11.16 8.63 4.19
C GLU A 52 -10.46 9.55 5.20
N GLY A 53 -9.77 10.58 4.68
CA GLY A 53 -9.06 11.54 5.51
C GLY A 53 -7.63 11.14 5.87
N GLN A 54 -7.21 9.93 5.51
CA GLN A 54 -5.85 9.50 5.79
C GLN A 54 -4.98 9.63 4.54
N SER A 55 -3.68 9.88 4.74
CA SER A 55 -2.75 10.06 3.63
C SER A 55 -2.06 8.75 3.30
N VAL A 56 -1.92 8.47 2.00
CA VAL A 56 -1.15 7.31 1.53
C VAL A 56 0.34 7.64 1.43
N ALA A 57 0.72 8.90 1.58
CA ALA A 57 2.08 9.35 1.33
C ALA A 57 3.09 8.65 2.23
N GLY A 58 4.12 8.07 1.63
CA GLY A 58 5.20 7.44 2.37
C GLY A 58 4.84 6.14 3.06
N ARG A 59 3.66 5.60 2.80
CA ARG A 59 3.18 4.39 3.46
C ARG A 59 3.20 3.19 2.52
N VAL A 60 3.20 2.00 3.11
CA VAL A 60 2.90 0.78 2.36
C VAL A 60 1.38 0.64 2.34
N LEU A 61 0.78 0.85 1.18
CA LEU A 61 -0.67 0.85 1.03
C LEU A 61 -1.14 -0.57 0.72
N VAL A 62 -2.01 -1.10 1.58
CA VAL A 62 -2.46 -2.49 1.51
C VAL A 62 -3.97 -2.50 1.30
N PHE A 63 -4.43 -3.12 0.22
CA PHE A 63 -5.85 -3.21 -0.09
C PHE A 63 -6.10 -4.39 -1.01
N PRO A 64 -7.36 -4.87 -1.12
CA PRO A 64 -7.59 -6.10 -1.90
C PRO A 64 -7.26 -5.95 -3.38
N THR A 65 -7.77 -4.90 -4.02
CA THR A 65 -7.58 -4.66 -5.44
C THR A 65 -7.96 -3.22 -5.75
N GLY A 66 -7.57 -2.75 -6.93
CA GLY A 66 -8.01 -1.45 -7.41
C GLY A 66 -9.42 -1.53 -7.97
N LYS A 67 -10.01 -0.37 -8.21
CA LYS A 67 -11.32 -0.26 -8.86
C LYS A 67 -11.36 1.06 -9.62
N GLY A 68 -12.39 1.21 -10.43
CA GLY A 68 -12.69 2.46 -11.10
C GLY A 68 -12.02 2.58 -12.47
N SER A 69 -11.85 3.83 -12.89
CA SER A 69 -11.42 4.16 -14.23
C SER A 69 -9.94 3.83 -14.47
N THR A 70 -9.60 3.42 -15.69
CA THR A 70 -8.22 3.21 -16.10
C THR A 70 -7.39 4.49 -16.01
N VAL A 71 -8.02 5.65 -16.00
CA VAL A 71 -7.34 6.93 -15.78
C VAL A 71 -6.71 7.00 -14.39
N GLY A 72 -7.15 6.14 -13.46
CA GLY A 72 -6.53 6.02 -12.14
C GLY A 72 -5.04 5.69 -12.17
N SER A 73 -4.57 5.04 -13.25
CA SER A 73 -3.13 4.79 -13.43
C SER A 73 -2.37 6.11 -13.50
N TYR A 74 -2.94 7.11 -14.18
CA TYR A 74 -2.33 8.42 -14.26
C TYR A 74 -2.34 9.15 -12.92
N THR A 75 -3.36 8.91 -12.10
CA THR A 75 -3.42 9.47 -10.74
C THR A 75 -2.24 8.96 -9.90
N LEU A 76 -1.91 7.67 -10.00
CA LEU A 76 -0.74 7.14 -9.32
C LEU A 76 0.54 7.85 -9.77
N TYR A 77 0.68 8.09 -11.06
CA TYR A 77 1.81 8.83 -11.58
C TYR A 77 1.89 10.24 -11.00
N ARG A 78 0.74 10.93 -10.94
CA ARG A 78 0.69 12.28 -10.37
C ARG A 78 1.07 12.28 -8.90
N LEU A 79 0.62 11.30 -8.14
CA LEU A 79 1.00 11.15 -6.73
C LEU A 79 2.52 11.05 -6.60
N ALA A 80 3.15 10.24 -7.44
CA ALA A 80 4.60 10.08 -7.41
C ALA A 80 5.30 11.38 -7.78
N ARG A 81 4.82 12.06 -8.81
CA ARG A 81 5.41 13.34 -9.24
C ARG A 81 5.30 14.39 -8.15
N ASN A 82 4.23 14.36 -7.37
CA ASN A 82 4.00 15.33 -6.31
C ASN A 82 4.65 14.93 -4.98
N GLY A 83 5.32 13.79 -4.93
CA GLY A 83 6.02 13.35 -3.72
C GLY A 83 5.09 12.85 -2.62
N VAL A 84 3.85 12.49 -2.95
CA VAL A 84 2.85 12.05 -1.98
C VAL A 84 2.33 10.65 -2.28
N ALA A 85 3.08 9.87 -3.04
CA ALA A 85 2.70 8.49 -3.36
C ALA A 85 3.04 7.55 -2.22
N PRO A 86 2.37 6.38 -2.17
CA PRO A 86 2.83 5.32 -1.28
C PRO A 86 4.21 4.85 -1.72
N VAL A 87 4.99 4.31 -0.77
CA VAL A 87 6.32 3.76 -1.10
C VAL A 87 6.20 2.39 -1.74
N ALA A 88 5.08 1.70 -1.51
CA ALA A 88 4.81 0.40 -2.09
C ALA A 88 3.32 0.10 -1.96
N ILE A 89 2.86 -0.86 -2.78
CA ILE A 89 1.47 -1.32 -2.75
C ILE A 89 1.45 -2.83 -2.58
N VAL A 90 0.56 -3.31 -1.72
CA VAL A 90 0.33 -4.75 -1.51
C VAL A 90 -1.14 -5.03 -1.77
N ASN A 91 -1.40 -5.99 -2.66
CA ASN A 91 -2.77 -6.37 -3.04
C ASN A 91 -3.01 -7.85 -2.85
N ALA A 92 -4.28 -8.23 -2.70
CA ALA A 92 -4.66 -9.64 -2.87
C ALA A 92 -4.53 -10.00 -4.35
N GLU A 93 -5.04 -9.12 -5.20
CA GLU A 93 -4.90 -9.28 -6.66
C GLU A 93 -4.79 -7.90 -7.29
N ALA A 94 -3.64 -7.61 -7.91
CA ALA A 94 -3.45 -6.32 -8.56
C ALA A 94 -4.27 -6.27 -9.85
N ASP A 95 -5.05 -5.21 -10.00
CA ASP A 95 -5.79 -4.99 -11.22
C ASP A 95 -4.93 -4.21 -12.23
N PRO A 96 -5.35 -4.12 -13.50
CA PRO A 96 -4.54 -3.42 -14.50
C PRO A 96 -4.27 -1.95 -14.18
N VAL A 97 -5.20 -1.27 -13.50
CA VAL A 97 -5.01 0.15 -13.16
C VAL A 97 -3.82 0.30 -12.23
N VAL A 98 -3.76 -0.52 -11.17
CA VAL A 98 -2.66 -0.49 -10.23
C VAL A 98 -1.37 -0.95 -10.89
N ALA A 99 -1.43 -2.05 -11.65
CA ALA A 99 -0.23 -2.61 -12.29
C ALA A 99 0.42 -1.61 -13.24
N VAL A 100 -0.37 -1.01 -14.12
CA VAL A 100 0.15 -0.04 -15.09
C VAL A 100 0.62 1.23 -14.39
N GLY A 101 -0.19 1.72 -13.45
CA GLY A 101 0.15 2.95 -12.73
C GLY A 101 1.43 2.81 -11.93
N ALA A 102 1.64 1.66 -11.32
CA ALA A 102 2.83 1.42 -10.52
C ALA A 102 4.09 1.36 -11.38
N VAL A 103 4.01 0.76 -12.56
CA VAL A 103 5.15 0.73 -13.48
C VAL A 103 5.52 2.15 -13.91
N ILE A 104 4.53 2.95 -14.28
CA ILE A 104 4.77 4.32 -14.71
C ILE A 104 5.31 5.17 -13.56
N ALA A 105 4.79 4.97 -12.36
CA ALA A 105 5.16 5.74 -11.18
C ALA A 105 6.38 5.20 -10.45
N ASP A 106 6.90 4.05 -10.88
CA ASP A 106 8.04 3.37 -10.26
C ASP A 106 7.78 3.01 -8.80
N ILE A 107 6.59 2.45 -8.54
CA ILE A 107 6.18 2.03 -7.19
C ILE A 107 6.21 0.50 -7.14
N PRO A 108 6.95 -0.11 -6.20
CA PRO A 108 6.92 -1.57 -6.03
C PRO A 108 5.52 -2.06 -5.67
N VAL A 109 5.09 -3.15 -6.33
CA VAL A 109 3.79 -3.76 -6.06
C VAL A 109 3.95 -5.26 -5.94
N VAL A 110 3.37 -5.81 -4.87
CA VAL A 110 3.31 -7.24 -4.64
C VAL A 110 1.84 -7.63 -4.51
N ASP A 111 1.42 -8.68 -5.21
CA ASP A 111 0.07 -9.21 -5.03
C ASP A 111 0.14 -10.70 -4.67
N HIS A 112 -1.02 -11.36 -4.68
CA HIS A 112 -1.17 -12.74 -4.21
C HIS A 112 -0.80 -12.84 -2.73
N VAL A 113 -1.18 -11.81 -1.96
CA VAL A 113 -0.97 -11.75 -0.51
C VAL A 113 -2.33 -11.69 0.17
N ASP A 114 -2.47 -12.44 1.25
CA ASP A 114 -3.65 -12.31 2.11
C ASP A 114 -3.50 -11.00 2.87
N VAL A 115 -4.21 -9.97 2.42
CA VAL A 115 -4.07 -8.62 2.98
C VAL A 115 -4.57 -8.55 4.44
N LEU A 116 -5.35 -9.54 4.88
CA LEU A 116 -5.83 -9.58 6.26
C LEU A 116 -4.74 -9.92 7.27
N GLN A 117 -3.57 -10.38 6.81
CA GLN A 117 -2.43 -10.63 7.68
C GLN A 117 -1.74 -9.35 8.14
N ILE A 118 -2.01 -8.24 7.46
CA ILE A 118 -1.32 -6.98 7.71
C ILE A 118 -2.29 -6.03 8.39
N ARG A 119 -1.83 -5.35 9.43
CA ARG A 119 -2.64 -4.35 10.14
C ARG A 119 -2.04 -2.97 9.94
N THR A 120 -2.90 -1.98 9.93
CA THR A 120 -2.43 -0.59 9.90
C THR A 120 -1.50 -0.35 11.10
N GLY A 121 -0.34 0.22 10.82
CA GLY A 121 0.68 0.45 11.81
C GLY A 121 1.80 -0.56 11.80
N ASP A 122 1.60 -1.73 11.17
CA ASP A 122 2.68 -2.70 11.03
C ASP A 122 3.80 -2.11 10.16
N ARG A 123 5.03 -2.51 10.46
CA ARG A 123 6.16 -2.15 9.61
C ARG A 123 6.31 -3.21 8.54
N VAL A 124 6.28 -2.81 7.27
CA VAL A 124 6.37 -3.75 6.16
C VAL A 124 7.56 -3.40 5.30
N GLU A 125 8.41 -4.38 5.08
CA GLU A 125 9.54 -4.26 4.16
C GLU A 125 9.26 -5.12 2.95
N ILE A 126 9.45 -4.56 1.75
CA ILE A 126 9.22 -5.25 0.50
C ILE A 126 10.54 -5.42 -0.20
N ARG A 127 10.82 -6.65 -0.62
CA ARG A 127 11.97 -6.97 -1.46
C ARG A 127 11.47 -7.80 -2.62
N ASP A 128 11.22 -7.13 -3.73
CA ASP A 128 10.62 -7.74 -4.93
C ASP A 128 9.29 -8.40 -4.57
N GLY A 129 9.16 -9.71 -4.62
CA GLY A 129 7.92 -10.40 -4.28
C GLY A 129 7.81 -10.83 -2.82
N GLU A 130 8.76 -10.46 -1.98
CA GLU A 130 8.79 -10.92 -0.59
C GLU A 130 8.45 -9.79 0.36
N LEU A 131 7.63 -10.08 1.37
CA LEU A 131 7.28 -9.15 2.43
C LEU A 131 7.82 -9.63 3.75
N LEU A 132 8.41 -8.71 4.53
CA LEU A 132 8.70 -8.93 5.94
C LEU A 132 7.78 -8.00 6.73
N ILE A 133 6.91 -8.59 7.54
CA ILE A 133 5.92 -7.85 8.30
C ILE A 133 6.31 -7.89 9.77
N ARG A 134 6.53 -6.72 10.37
CA ARG A 134 6.83 -6.61 11.79
C ARG A 134 5.65 -5.94 12.47
N THR A 135 5.06 -6.66 13.40
CA THR A 135 3.99 -6.10 14.20
C THR A 135 4.60 -5.13 15.19
N GLU A 136 4.22 -3.85 15.07
CA GLU A 136 4.66 -2.86 16.04
C GLU A 136 3.80 -3.01 17.27
N ALA A 137 4.37 -3.54 18.33
CA ALA A 137 3.65 -3.66 19.58
C ALA A 137 3.26 -2.27 20.06
N PRO A 138 2.01 -2.08 20.53
CA PRO A 138 1.66 -0.81 21.13
C PRO A 138 2.56 -0.61 22.33
N ALA A 139 3.00 0.52 22.49
CA ALA A 139 3.89 0.83 23.60
C ALA A 139 3.27 0.38 24.90
N HIS A 140 3.36 -0.12 25.08
CA HIS A 140 2.90 -0.47 25.98
C HIS A 140 2.75 -0.08 26.81
N SER A 141 2.57 -0.02 26.62
CA SER A 141 2.36 0.29 27.08
C SER A 141 2.05 0.35 27.81
N PRO A 142 1.93 0.47 28.40
CA PRO A 142 1.88 0.72 29.09
C PRO A 142 2.10 0.81 29.54
#